data_3494a79bf2606ac4d264a32530a6da06
#
_entry.id   3494a79bf2606ac4d264a32530a6da06
#
_cell.length_a   1.000
_cell.length_b   1.000
_cell.length_c   1.000
_cell.angle_alpha   90.00
_cell.angle_beta   90.00
_cell.angle_gamma   90.00
#
_symmetry.space_group_name_H-M   'P 1'
#
loop_
_entity.id
_entity.type
_entity.pdbx_description
1 polymer ?
#
loop_
_entity_poly.entity_id
_entity_poly.type
_entity_poly.pdbx_seq_one_letter_code
_entity_poly.pdbx_strand_id
1 'polypeptide(L)'
;MDIAALRRDIDGIRIEDNAAIVKQKSRDFYWYSPVLKKQLDEVVADIVVTPKNEAEVVRVLAACYRHGVPVTPRGAGTGNYGQAMPLSGGVLLSLADINDVREIAPGRVVCGPGAVMAEIDRKTRAHSGQELRLLPSTFHTASIGGFIAGGSGGIGSINWGGLRDFGNIIRLRVATMEETPRILELTGEDLHKVTHAYGTNGIITEVEMPLTAAYDWIDVIVGFDDFVDAARYGNALARQDGILTKLVSPIAAPAPFDYFKRHQKFLRAGQSVCLVMVAAHALDAFLAFTRRQGAAVIFDAATASADDLKGLPPVAELSWNHTTLRGLRIDPAITYLQVLYPFPNQVELVGKVHALFPGEVIGHLEFVRFDGDVTCFGLPMLRYTTEERLDEIIRVHEGNGCPIFNPHRYTLEEGGMKQTDAVQLAFKKEADPKGLLNPGKMIAWENPDFDFETSKPFLFRGLEQVG
;
A
#
# COMPACT_ATOMS: atom_id res chain seq x y z
N MET A 1 10.32 -13.58 -28.26
CA MET A 1 9.24 -12.55 -28.28
C MET A 1 9.15 -11.95 -29.68
N ASP A 2 7.97 -11.95 -30.30
CA ASP A 2 7.75 -11.27 -31.59
C ASP A 2 6.85 -10.03 -31.39
N ILE A 3 7.47 -8.93 -30.97
CA ILE A 3 6.78 -7.65 -30.74
C ILE A 3 6.18 -7.10 -32.04
N ALA A 4 6.78 -7.39 -33.23
CA ALA A 4 6.25 -6.91 -34.51
C ALA A 4 4.94 -7.63 -34.89
N ALA A 5 4.84 -8.94 -34.63
CA ALA A 5 3.59 -9.68 -34.79
C ALA A 5 2.53 -9.25 -33.75
N LEU A 6 2.92 -9.07 -32.51
CA LEU A 6 2.03 -8.55 -31.46
C LEU A 6 1.40 -7.22 -31.88
N ARG A 7 2.19 -6.26 -32.37
CA ARG A 7 1.70 -4.94 -32.82
C ARG A 7 0.62 -5.04 -33.89
N ARG A 8 0.75 -5.98 -34.84
CA ARG A 8 -0.30 -6.20 -35.85
C ARG A 8 -1.61 -6.71 -35.25
N ASP A 9 -1.51 -7.61 -34.28
CA ASP A 9 -2.69 -8.21 -33.64
C ASP A 9 -3.46 -7.22 -32.76
N ILE A 10 -2.79 -6.19 -32.23
CA ILE A 10 -3.38 -5.16 -31.38
C ILE A 10 -3.51 -3.80 -32.08
N ASP A 11 -3.54 -3.79 -33.42
CA ASP A 11 -3.71 -2.57 -34.19
C ASP A 11 -4.93 -1.76 -33.75
N GLY A 12 -4.78 -0.44 -33.67
CA GLY A 12 -5.79 0.50 -33.16
C GLY A 12 -5.78 0.68 -31.64
N ILE A 13 -5.04 -0.13 -30.86
CA ILE A 13 -4.80 0.10 -29.42
C ILE A 13 -3.57 1.01 -29.27
N ARG A 14 -3.62 1.96 -28.32
CA ARG A 14 -2.52 2.90 -28.12
C ARG A 14 -1.24 2.18 -27.66
N ILE A 15 -0.17 2.34 -28.44
CA ILE A 15 1.17 1.82 -28.14
C ILE A 15 2.13 3.00 -28.01
N GLU A 16 2.99 2.95 -27.01
CA GLU A 16 4.11 3.87 -26.82
C GLU A 16 5.42 3.09 -26.87
N ASP A 17 6.35 3.50 -27.73
CA ASP A 17 7.67 2.87 -27.93
C ASP A 17 8.83 3.86 -27.85
N ASN A 18 8.55 5.14 -27.53
CA ASN A 18 9.61 6.09 -27.25
C ASN A 18 10.39 5.62 -26.02
N ALA A 19 11.69 5.36 -26.18
CA ALA A 19 12.53 4.75 -25.15
C ALA A 19 12.52 5.53 -23.82
N ALA A 20 12.48 6.87 -23.85
CA ALA A 20 12.44 7.69 -22.64
C ALA A 20 11.10 7.54 -21.90
N ILE A 21 10.00 7.51 -22.64
CA ILE A 21 8.66 7.34 -22.06
C ILE A 21 8.49 5.92 -21.55
N VAL A 22 8.93 4.91 -22.30
CA VAL A 22 8.88 3.50 -21.86
C VAL A 22 9.72 3.32 -20.59
N LYS A 23 10.95 3.87 -20.53
CA LYS A 23 11.78 3.84 -19.32
C LYS A 23 11.10 4.52 -18.14
N GLN A 24 10.48 5.68 -18.34
CA GLN A 24 9.74 6.39 -17.28
C GLN A 24 8.52 5.58 -16.80
N LYS A 25 7.75 5.01 -17.72
CA LYS A 25 6.56 4.21 -17.39
C LYS A 25 6.91 2.86 -16.76
N SER A 26 8.08 2.31 -17.01
CA SER A 26 8.56 1.05 -16.43
C SER A 26 8.97 1.17 -14.96
N ARG A 27 8.80 2.32 -14.34
CA ARG A 27 9.23 2.58 -12.94
C ARG A 27 8.05 2.72 -12.01
N ASP A 28 8.17 2.10 -10.81
CA ASP A 28 7.36 2.45 -9.63
C ASP A 28 8.26 3.16 -8.59
N PHE A 29 7.88 3.16 -7.30
CA PHE A 29 8.65 3.83 -6.26
C PHE A 29 9.65 2.91 -5.55
N TYR A 30 10.16 1.85 -6.25
CA TYR A 30 11.19 0.95 -5.72
C TYR A 30 12.43 1.67 -5.17
N TRP A 31 12.67 2.89 -5.61
CA TRP A 31 13.81 3.70 -5.19
C TRP A 31 13.78 4.13 -3.71
N TYR A 32 12.70 3.87 -2.97
CA TYR A 32 12.69 3.97 -1.51
C TYR A 32 13.66 2.95 -0.88
N SER A 33 13.97 1.88 -1.59
CA SER A 33 14.93 0.86 -1.22
C SER A 33 16.23 1.04 -2.00
N PRO A 34 17.36 1.32 -1.33
CA PRO A 34 18.67 1.31 -1.98
C PRO A 34 19.04 -0.04 -2.60
N VAL A 35 18.56 -1.15 -2.01
CA VAL A 35 18.76 -2.51 -2.53
C VAL A 35 18.01 -2.70 -3.86
N LEU A 36 16.70 -2.42 -3.87
CA LEU A 36 15.91 -2.52 -5.09
C LEU A 36 16.39 -1.55 -6.16
N LYS A 37 16.87 -0.37 -5.77
CA LYS A 37 17.43 0.59 -6.71
C LYS A 37 18.62 0.00 -7.51
N LYS A 38 19.52 -0.72 -6.85
CA LYS A 38 20.64 -1.41 -7.52
C LYS A 38 20.16 -2.49 -8.49
N GLN A 39 19.08 -3.19 -8.13
CA GLN A 39 18.56 -4.33 -8.90
C GLN A 39 17.67 -3.91 -10.07
N LEU A 40 16.93 -2.80 -9.94
CA LEU A 40 15.81 -2.48 -10.83
C LEU A 40 16.01 -1.22 -11.70
N ASP A 41 17.07 -0.42 -11.48
CA ASP A 41 17.27 0.85 -12.23
C ASP A 41 17.35 0.67 -13.76
N GLU A 42 17.82 -0.49 -14.23
CA GLU A 42 17.95 -0.80 -15.67
C GLU A 42 16.81 -1.68 -16.21
N VAL A 43 15.84 -2.05 -15.37
CA VAL A 43 14.69 -2.85 -15.80
C VAL A 43 13.71 -1.98 -16.57
N VAL A 44 13.40 -2.39 -17.82
CA VAL A 44 12.56 -1.62 -18.75
C VAL A 44 11.72 -2.60 -19.60
N ALA A 45 10.47 -2.27 -19.86
CA ALA A 45 9.63 -2.98 -20.83
C ALA A 45 10.08 -2.70 -22.27
N ASP A 46 9.62 -3.52 -23.23
CA ASP A 46 9.86 -3.27 -24.66
C ASP A 46 8.90 -2.20 -25.21
N ILE A 47 7.64 -2.22 -24.79
CA ILE A 47 6.60 -1.26 -25.17
C ILE A 47 5.62 -1.03 -24.02
N VAL A 48 4.91 0.11 -24.07
CA VAL A 48 3.75 0.37 -23.23
C VAL A 48 2.49 0.28 -24.09
N VAL A 49 1.52 -0.52 -23.64
CA VAL A 49 0.21 -0.64 -24.28
C VAL A 49 -0.85 -0.09 -23.33
N THR A 50 -1.71 0.79 -23.82
CA THR A 50 -2.74 1.46 -23.01
C THR A 50 -4.12 1.19 -23.59
N PRO A 51 -4.82 0.12 -23.14
CA PRO A 51 -6.19 -0.17 -23.51
C PRO A 51 -7.16 0.83 -22.90
N LYS A 52 -8.31 1.07 -23.55
CA LYS A 52 -9.37 1.98 -23.10
C LYS A 52 -10.53 1.28 -22.44
N ASN A 53 -10.65 -0.03 -22.58
CA ASN A 53 -11.75 -0.83 -22.08
C ASN A 53 -11.35 -2.31 -21.91
N GLU A 54 -12.22 -3.09 -21.30
CA GLU A 54 -12.03 -4.51 -21.05
C GLU A 54 -11.81 -5.33 -22.33
N ALA A 55 -12.52 -5.02 -23.42
CA ALA A 55 -12.36 -5.74 -24.68
C ALA A 55 -10.96 -5.55 -25.29
N GLU A 56 -10.40 -4.35 -25.19
CA GLU A 56 -9.01 -4.11 -25.60
C GLU A 56 -8.00 -4.82 -24.69
N VAL A 57 -8.25 -4.91 -23.37
CA VAL A 57 -7.42 -5.71 -22.44
C VAL A 57 -7.42 -7.17 -22.89
N VAL A 58 -8.58 -7.77 -23.11
CA VAL A 58 -8.71 -9.16 -23.59
C VAL A 58 -7.95 -9.39 -24.89
N ARG A 59 -8.06 -8.47 -25.85
CA ARG A 59 -7.35 -8.55 -27.13
C ARG A 59 -5.83 -8.49 -26.97
N VAL A 60 -5.31 -7.62 -26.08
CA VAL A 60 -3.89 -7.53 -25.77
C VAL A 60 -3.39 -8.82 -25.13
N LEU A 61 -4.10 -9.34 -24.13
CA LEU A 61 -3.72 -10.59 -23.43
C LEU A 61 -3.71 -11.78 -24.38
N ALA A 62 -4.74 -11.96 -25.22
CA ALA A 62 -4.79 -13.01 -26.23
C ALA A 62 -3.60 -12.94 -27.19
N ALA A 63 -3.27 -11.75 -27.67
CA ALA A 63 -2.14 -11.55 -28.57
C ALA A 63 -0.80 -11.84 -27.86
N CYS A 64 -0.60 -11.34 -26.65
CA CYS A 64 0.59 -11.61 -25.85
C CYS A 64 0.75 -13.11 -25.57
N TYR A 65 -0.34 -13.81 -25.24
CA TYR A 65 -0.34 -15.26 -25.02
C TYR A 65 0.11 -16.03 -26.26
N ARG A 66 -0.44 -15.70 -27.47
CA ARG A 66 -0.05 -16.33 -28.72
C ARG A 66 1.44 -16.15 -29.05
N HIS A 67 1.96 -14.95 -28.81
CA HIS A 67 3.35 -14.61 -29.14
C HIS A 67 4.36 -14.85 -28.00
N GLY A 68 3.90 -15.40 -26.85
CA GLY A 68 4.77 -15.65 -25.70
C GLY A 68 5.39 -14.37 -25.12
N VAL A 69 4.66 -13.26 -25.14
CA VAL A 69 5.14 -11.96 -24.67
C VAL A 69 4.70 -11.74 -23.21
N PRO A 70 5.64 -11.52 -22.28
CA PRO A 70 5.31 -11.17 -20.89
C PRO A 70 4.53 -9.86 -20.80
N VAL A 71 3.63 -9.79 -19.80
CA VAL A 71 2.80 -8.62 -19.53
C VAL A 71 2.93 -8.22 -18.06
N THR A 72 3.39 -6.99 -17.82
CA THR A 72 3.40 -6.40 -16.48
C THR A 72 2.29 -5.36 -16.39
N PRO A 73 1.25 -5.58 -15.57
CA PRO A 73 0.18 -4.61 -15.39
C PRO A 73 0.66 -3.41 -14.58
N ARG A 74 0.14 -2.22 -14.93
CA ARG A 74 0.44 -0.98 -14.26
C ARG A 74 -0.81 -0.12 -14.09
N GLY A 75 -1.10 0.26 -12.85
CA GLY A 75 -1.99 1.37 -12.54
C GLY A 75 -1.22 2.71 -12.59
N ALA A 76 -1.20 3.44 -11.50
CA ALA A 76 -0.41 4.68 -11.38
C ALA A 76 1.10 4.44 -11.15
N GLY A 77 1.51 3.24 -10.71
CA GLY A 77 2.90 2.90 -10.40
C GLY A 77 3.42 3.59 -9.14
N THR A 78 2.59 3.68 -8.12
CA THR A 78 2.94 4.29 -6.82
C THR A 78 3.35 3.26 -5.77
N GLY A 79 3.41 1.99 -6.11
CA GLY A 79 3.96 0.93 -5.27
C GLY A 79 5.47 1.12 -5.06
N ASN A 80 6.01 0.63 -3.96
CA ASN A 80 7.40 0.85 -3.57
C ASN A 80 8.20 -0.44 -3.30
N TYR A 81 7.65 -1.58 -3.71
CA TYR A 81 8.30 -2.90 -3.65
C TYR A 81 8.76 -3.40 -5.03
N GLY A 82 8.76 -2.56 -6.05
CA GLY A 82 9.03 -3.00 -7.41
C GLY A 82 7.89 -3.83 -8.03
N GLN A 83 6.65 -3.71 -7.52
CA GLN A 83 5.51 -4.52 -7.96
C GLN A 83 5.23 -4.40 -9.46
N ALA A 84 5.34 -3.17 -9.99
CA ALA A 84 5.04 -2.86 -11.39
C ALA A 84 6.30 -2.81 -12.29
N MET A 85 7.42 -3.37 -11.82
CA MET A 85 8.66 -3.42 -12.61
C MET A 85 8.64 -4.61 -13.57
N PRO A 86 8.81 -4.38 -14.89
CA PRO A 86 8.75 -5.43 -15.92
C PRO A 86 10.06 -6.23 -16.00
N LEU A 87 10.26 -7.16 -15.04
CA LEU A 87 11.52 -7.91 -14.89
C LEU A 87 11.91 -8.70 -16.14
N SER A 88 10.95 -9.11 -16.96
CA SER A 88 11.15 -9.89 -18.18
C SER A 88 10.95 -9.07 -19.47
N GLY A 89 10.97 -7.74 -19.40
CA GLY A 89 10.65 -6.91 -20.56
C GLY A 89 9.19 -7.04 -20.99
N GLY A 90 8.95 -7.20 -22.31
CA GLY A 90 7.62 -7.40 -22.87
C GLY A 90 6.73 -6.16 -22.83
N VAL A 91 5.45 -6.36 -22.57
CA VAL A 91 4.43 -5.32 -22.55
C VAL A 91 4.23 -4.78 -21.13
N LEU A 92 4.40 -3.48 -20.96
CA LEU A 92 3.85 -2.77 -19.79
C LEU A 92 2.39 -2.39 -20.12
N LEU A 93 1.44 -3.08 -19.49
CA LEU A 93 0.00 -2.86 -19.70
C LEU A 93 -0.49 -1.74 -18.77
N SER A 94 -0.62 -0.54 -19.31
CA SER A 94 -1.09 0.63 -18.57
C SER A 94 -2.62 0.67 -18.54
N LEU A 95 -3.22 0.53 -17.37
CA LEU A 95 -4.68 0.57 -17.18
C LEU A 95 -5.21 1.99 -16.90
N ALA A 96 -4.37 3.02 -17.08
CA ALA A 96 -4.69 4.39 -16.71
C ALA A 96 -5.90 4.99 -17.46
N ASP A 97 -6.18 4.52 -18.68
CA ASP A 97 -7.28 5.03 -19.49
C ASP A 97 -8.63 4.33 -19.19
N ILE A 98 -8.64 3.27 -18.37
CA ILE A 98 -9.87 2.64 -17.85
C ILE A 98 -10.14 3.24 -16.47
N ASN A 99 -10.55 4.52 -16.43
CA ASN A 99 -10.59 5.32 -15.20
C ASN A 99 -11.98 5.92 -14.89
N ASP A 100 -12.99 5.44 -15.54
CA ASP A 100 -14.38 5.86 -15.34
C ASP A 100 -14.93 5.43 -13.98
N VAL A 101 -15.71 6.32 -13.35
CA VAL A 101 -16.60 5.97 -12.22
C VAL A 101 -17.98 5.72 -12.83
N ARG A 102 -18.38 4.45 -12.86
CA ARG A 102 -19.54 3.95 -13.61
C ARG A 102 -20.83 4.09 -12.85
N GLU A 103 -20.80 3.75 -11.55
CA GLU A 103 -21.99 3.76 -10.70
C GLU A 103 -21.59 4.18 -9.28
N ILE A 104 -22.41 5.02 -8.67
CA ILE A 104 -22.37 5.34 -7.23
C ILE A 104 -23.73 5.03 -6.66
N ALA A 105 -23.80 4.12 -5.70
CA ALA A 105 -25.03 3.69 -5.02
C ALA A 105 -24.84 3.71 -3.49
N PRO A 106 -25.92 3.58 -2.71
CA PRO A 106 -25.78 3.45 -1.26
C PRO A 106 -24.84 2.30 -0.87
N GLY A 107 -23.77 2.65 -0.17
CA GLY A 107 -22.77 1.70 0.34
C GLY A 107 -21.76 1.19 -0.68
N ARG A 108 -21.80 1.59 -1.97
CA ARG A 108 -20.88 1.07 -2.98
C ARG A 108 -20.58 2.02 -4.14
N VAL A 109 -19.42 1.79 -4.78
CA VAL A 109 -19.03 2.44 -6.05
C VAL A 109 -18.46 1.39 -7.01
N VAL A 110 -18.81 1.50 -8.30
CA VAL A 110 -18.22 0.69 -9.39
C VAL A 110 -17.37 1.60 -10.29
N CYS A 111 -16.15 1.18 -10.57
CA CYS A 111 -15.23 1.97 -11.37
C CYS A 111 -14.22 1.11 -12.14
N GLY A 112 -13.58 1.72 -13.13
CA GLY A 112 -12.46 1.14 -13.83
C GLY A 112 -11.20 1.08 -12.93
N PRO A 113 -10.27 0.12 -13.17
CA PRO A 113 -9.10 -0.09 -12.32
C PRO A 113 -8.09 1.07 -12.33
N GLY A 114 -8.11 1.89 -13.38
CA GLY A 114 -7.28 3.09 -13.52
C GLY A 114 -7.82 4.32 -12.80
N ALA A 115 -9.05 4.27 -12.24
CA ALA A 115 -9.64 5.40 -11.55
C ALA A 115 -8.79 5.82 -10.34
N VAL A 116 -8.46 7.12 -10.26
CA VAL A 116 -7.65 7.68 -9.17
C VAL A 116 -8.49 7.78 -7.91
N MET A 117 -7.96 7.30 -6.79
CA MET A 117 -8.72 7.16 -5.54
C MET A 117 -9.25 8.49 -5.01
N ALA A 118 -8.48 9.57 -5.09
CA ALA A 118 -8.94 10.91 -4.71
C ALA A 118 -10.13 11.38 -5.57
N GLU A 119 -10.14 11.03 -6.85
CA GLU A 119 -11.25 11.39 -7.75
C GLU A 119 -12.51 10.56 -7.46
N ILE A 120 -12.34 9.27 -7.13
CA ILE A 120 -13.46 8.43 -6.65
C ILE A 120 -14.05 9.04 -5.39
N ASP A 121 -13.21 9.33 -4.38
CA ASP A 121 -13.63 9.88 -3.09
C ASP A 121 -14.33 11.23 -3.26
N ARG A 122 -13.80 12.12 -4.09
CA ARG A 122 -14.43 13.40 -4.43
C ARG A 122 -15.81 13.23 -5.05
N LYS A 123 -15.98 12.28 -5.99
CA LYS A 123 -17.25 12.01 -6.66
C LYS A 123 -18.28 11.41 -5.72
N THR A 124 -17.89 10.44 -4.89
CA THR A 124 -18.80 9.77 -3.94
C THR A 124 -19.26 10.73 -2.86
N ARG A 125 -18.36 11.60 -2.33
CA ARG A 125 -18.72 12.66 -1.39
C ARG A 125 -19.74 13.64 -1.99
N ALA A 126 -19.49 14.11 -3.21
CA ALA A 126 -20.37 15.06 -3.89
C ALA A 126 -21.73 14.45 -4.27
N HIS A 127 -21.78 13.16 -4.66
CA HIS A 127 -22.99 12.49 -5.11
C HIS A 127 -23.92 12.10 -3.95
N SER A 128 -23.36 11.57 -2.86
CA SER A 128 -24.17 10.89 -1.83
C SER A 128 -23.64 11.04 -0.40
N GLY A 129 -22.67 11.93 -0.13
CA GLY A 129 -22.08 12.09 1.20
C GLY A 129 -21.39 10.82 1.70
N GLN A 130 -20.81 10.04 0.81
CA GLN A 130 -20.08 8.81 1.12
C GLN A 130 -18.61 8.93 0.76
N GLU A 131 -17.74 8.17 1.44
CA GLU A 131 -16.30 8.15 1.20
C GLU A 131 -15.78 6.72 1.08
N LEU A 132 -14.57 6.56 0.50
CA LEU A 132 -13.83 5.30 0.52
C LEU A 132 -13.38 4.95 1.95
N ARG A 133 -13.50 3.67 2.32
CA ARG A 133 -13.10 3.15 3.64
C ARG A 133 -11.59 3.24 3.84
N LEU A 134 -10.81 2.91 2.81
CA LEU A 134 -9.35 2.78 2.85
C LEU A 134 -8.70 3.64 1.78
N LEU A 135 -7.63 4.34 2.15
CA LEU A 135 -6.85 5.19 1.26
C LEU A 135 -5.34 4.94 1.47
N PRO A 136 -4.54 4.70 0.42
CA PRO A 136 -3.08 4.74 0.57
C PRO A 136 -2.61 6.18 0.79
N SER A 137 -1.43 6.39 1.36
CA SER A 137 -0.85 7.75 1.47
C SER A 137 -0.73 8.46 0.11
N THR A 138 -0.58 7.69 -0.96
CA THR A 138 -0.51 8.18 -2.35
C THR A 138 -1.88 8.38 -3.02
N PHE A 139 -2.99 8.46 -2.28
CA PHE A 139 -4.36 8.43 -2.82
C PHE A 139 -4.65 9.52 -3.87
N HIS A 140 -3.92 10.62 -3.87
CA HIS A 140 -4.03 11.68 -4.89
C HIS A 140 -3.59 11.22 -6.29
N THR A 141 -2.79 10.16 -6.37
CA THR A 141 -2.24 9.64 -7.62
C THR A 141 -2.50 8.15 -7.82
N ALA A 142 -2.68 7.39 -6.74
CA ALA A 142 -2.88 5.95 -6.79
C ALA A 142 -4.19 5.58 -7.51
N SER A 143 -4.11 4.59 -8.39
CA SER A 143 -5.30 3.98 -8.99
C SER A 143 -5.87 2.88 -8.10
N ILE A 144 -7.19 2.71 -8.11
CA ILE A 144 -7.89 1.74 -7.28
C ILE A 144 -7.47 0.30 -7.57
N GLY A 145 -7.33 -0.08 -8.84
CA GLY A 145 -6.88 -1.42 -9.23
C GLY A 145 -5.43 -1.69 -8.80
N GLY A 146 -4.56 -0.67 -8.90
CA GLY A 146 -3.18 -0.76 -8.40
C GLY A 146 -3.12 -0.89 -6.88
N PHE A 147 -3.97 -0.20 -6.15
CA PHE A 147 -4.08 -0.31 -4.70
C PHE A 147 -4.52 -1.72 -4.26
N ILE A 148 -5.49 -2.32 -4.95
CA ILE A 148 -5.95 -3.69 -4.67
C ILE A 148 -4.87 -4.71 -5.02
N ALA A 149 -4.23 -4.57 -6.18
CA ALA A 149 -3.23 -5.53 -6.64
C ALA A 149 -1.92 -5.49 -5.85
N GLY A 150 -1.56 -4.35 -5.27
CA GLY A 150 -0.24 -4.15 -4.65
C GLY A 150 -0.24 -3.69 -3.20
N GLY A 151 -1.37 -3.24 -2.66
CA GLY A 151 -1.48 -2.71 -1.31
C GLY A 151 -2.13 -3.66 -0.32
N SER A 152 -1.86 -3.48 0.98
CA SER A 152 -2.45 -4.28 2.05
C SER A 152 -3.38 -3.48 2.95
N GLY A 153 -3.16 -2.18 3.10
CA GLY A 153 -3.93 -1.29 3.97
C GLY A 153 -3.58 0.17 3.73
N GLY A 154 -3.97 1.04 4.63
CA GLY A 154 -3.73 2.47 4.54
C GLY A 154 -4.51 3.26 5.59
N ILE A 155 -4.70 4.54 5.34
CA ILE A 155 -5.54 5.44 6.15
C ILE A 155 -6.97 4.87 6.15
N GLY A 156 -7.56 4.70 7.32
CA GLY A 156 -8.84 4.04 7.52
C GLY A 156 -8.73 2.58 8.02
N SER A 157 -7.54 1.95 7.95
CA SER A 157 -7.33 0.59 8.46
C SER A 157 -7.59 0.45 9.96
N ILE A 158 -7.55 1.54 10.71
CA ILE A 158 -7.92 1.56 12.13
C ILE A 158 -9.39 1.18 12.36
N ASN A 159 -10.27 1.45 11.40
CA ASN A 159 -11.70 1.11 11.48
C ASN A 159 -12.03 -0.17 10.70
N TRP A 160 -11.36 -0.38 9.55
CA TRP A 160 -11.81 -1.33 8.55
C TRP A 160 -10.85 -2.51 8.32
N GLY A 161 -9.67 -2.49 8.96
CA GLY A 161 -8.66 -3.53 8.73
C GLY A 161 -7.94 -3.40 7.39
N GLY A 162 -7.45 -4.50 6.84
CA GLY A 162 -6.73 -4.56 5.58
C GLY A 162 -7.64 -4.77 4.37
N LEU A 163 -7.10 -4.58 3.16
CA LEU A 163 -7.84 -4.83 1.91
C LEU A 163 -8.31 -6.29 1.75
N ARG A 164 -7.56 -7.24 2.32
CA ARG A 164 -7.94 -8.66 2.28
C ARG A 164 -8.99 -9.05 3.31
N ASP A 165 -9.33 -8.17 4.27
CA ASP A 165 -10.40 -8.45 5.22
C ASP A 165 -11.75 -8.40 4.52
N PHE A 166 -12.63 -9.35 4.86
CA PHE A 166 -13.92 -9.47 4.21
C PHE A 166 -14.75 -8.18 4.31
N GLY A 167 -15.33 -7.79 3.17
CA GLY A 167 -16.17 -6.61 3.05
C GLY A 167 -15.41 -5.33 2.70
N ASN A 168 -14.08 -5.35 2.52
CA ASN A 168 -13.32 -4.20 2.04
C ASN A 168 -13.16 -4.14 0.52
N ILE A 169 -13.51 -5.21 -0.17
CA ILE A 169 -13.74 -5.27 -1.61
C ILE A 169 -15.05 -6.03 -1.80
N ILE A 170 -15.93 -5.57 -2.69
CA ILE A 170 -17.21 -6.23 -2.94
C ILE A 170 -17.06 -7.23 -4.09
N ARG A 171 -16.55 -6.77 -5.25
CA ARG A 171 -16.43 -7.56 -6.47
C ARG A 171 -15.29 -7.05 -7.35
N LEU A 172 -14.65 -7.98 -8.04
CA LEU A 172 -13.67 -7.67 -9.09
C LEU A 172 -14.05 -8.40 -10.37
N ARG A 173 -13.87 -7.74 -11.52
CA ARG A 173 -13.82 -8.41 -12.82
C ARG A 173 -12.35 -8.53 -13.20
N VAL A 174 -11.97 -9.73 -13.66
CA VAL A 174 -10.57 -10.09 -13.90
C VAL A 174 -10.44 -10.81 -15.24
N ALA A 175 -9.54 -10.34 -16.11
CA ALA A 175 -9.19 -11.00 -17.35
C ALA A 175 -8.03 -11.99 -17.12
N THR A 176 -8.18 -13.24 -17.60
CA THR A 176 -7.15 -14.28 -17.55
C THR A 176 -6.13 -14.11 -18.68
N MET A 177 -4.95 -14.72 -18.53
CA MET A 177 -3.88 -14.77 -19.54
C MET A 177 -3.87 -16.12 -20.26
N GLU A 178 -4.77 -16.27 -21.20
CA GLU A 178 -5.01 -17.50 -21.96
C GLU A 178 -5.07 -17.20 -23.47
N GLU A 179 -5.11 -18.23 -24.31
CA GLU A 179 -5.31 -18.06 -25.76
C GLU A 179 -6.64 -17.37 -26.09
N THR A 180 -7.68 -17.72 -25.34
CA THR A 180 -8.97 -17.04 -25.31
C THR A 180 -9.24 -16.57 -23.88
N PRO A 181 -8.83 -15.33 -23.52
CA PRO A 181 -8.98 -14.84 -22.16
C PRO A 181 -10.43 -14.83 -21.71
N ARG A 182 -10.67 -15.36 -20.52
CA ARG A 182 -11.97 -15.31 -19.84
C ARG A 182 -12.07 -14.06 -18.98
N ILE A 183 -13.28 -13.57 -18.83
CA ILE A 183 -13.60 -12.56 -17.80
C ILE A 183 -14.28 -13.27 -16.66
N LEU A 184 -13.67 -13.20 -15.48
CA LEU A 184 -14.15 -13.80 -14.25
C LEU A 184 -14.69 -12.72 -13.33
N GLU A 185 -15.82 -13.00 -12.67
CA GLU A 185 -16.33 -12.19 -11.57
C GLU A 185 -15.96 -12.86 -10.25
N LEU A 186 -15.15 -12.17 -9.43
CA LEU A 186 -14.67 -12.67 -8.15
C LEU A 186 -15.36 -11.92 -7.01
N THR A 187 -15.86 -12.65 -6.04
CA THR A 187 -16.53 -12.15 -4.83
C THR A 187 -16.16 -13.01 -3.62
N GLY A 188 -16.37 -12.49 -2.41
CA GLY A 188 -16.10 -13.25 -1.18
C GLY A 188 -14.65 -13.73 -1.09
N GLU A 189 -14.44 -15.01 -0.82
CA GLU A 189 -13.09 -15.61 -0.70
C GLU A 189 -12.31 -15.61 -2.01
N ASP A 190 -13.00 -15.67 -3.15
CA ASP A 190 -12.36 -15.64 -4.46
C ASP A 190 -11.58 -14.34 -4.75
N LEU A 191 -11.90 -13.26 -4.06
CA LEU A 191 -11.14 -12.00 -4.14
C LEU A 191 -9.67 -12.20 -3.76
N HIS A 192 -9.37 -13.13 -2.86
CA HIS A 192 -8.00 -13.44 -2.44
C HIS A 192 -7.12 -14.00 -3.56
N LYS A 193 -7.72 -14.57 -4.62
CA LYS A 193 -7.01 -15.06 -5.80
C LYS A 193 -6.16 -14.00 -6.48
N VAL A 194 -6.57 -12.72 -6.40
CA VAL A 194 -5.92 -11.61 -7.13
C VAL A 194 -5.54 -10.41 -6.25
N THR A 195 -6.10 -10.31 -5.04
CA THR A 195 -5.80 -9.21 -4.12
C THR A 195 -4.38 -9.36 -3.58
N HIS A 196 -3.58 -8.29 -3.63
CA HIS A 196 -2.18 -8.27 -3.19
C HIS A 196 -1.30 -9.33 -3.90
N ALA A 197 -1.59 -9.59 -5.17
CA ALA A 197 -0.85 -10.56 -5.99
C ALA A 197 0.04 -9.90 -7.07
N TYR A 198 0.25 -8.59 -7.01
CA TYR A 198 1.07 -7.82 -7.97
C TYR A 198 0.68 -8.01 -9.44
N GLY A 199 -0.60 -8.41 -9.70
CA GLY A 199 -1.07 -8.68 -11.05
C GLY A 199 -0.47 -9.93 -11.70
N THR A 200 0.03 -10.88 -10.92
CA THR A 200 0.55 -12.16 -11.41
C THR A 200 -0.58 -13.13 -11.81
N ASN A 201 -1.79 -12.94 -11.29
CA ASN A 201 -2.87 -13.92 -11.35
C ASN A 201 -4.06 -13.50 -12.21
N GLY A 202 -3.94 -12.40 -12.94
CA GLY A 202 -4.99 -11.85 -13.78
C GLY A 202 -4.98 -10.32 -13.78
N ILE A 203 -5.67 -9.73 -14.74
CA ILE A 203 -5.75 -8.28 -14.93
C ILE A 203 -7.12 -7.79 -14.45
N ILE A 204 -7.13 -6.97 -13.40
CA ILE A 204 -8.36 -6.32 -12.90
C ILE A 204 -8.87 -5.34 -13.97
N THR A 205 -10.12 -5.51 -14.41
CA THR A 205 -10.76 -4.68 -15.43
C THR A 205 -11.94 -3.86 -14.90
N GLU A 206 -12.49 -4.23 -13.75
CA GLU A 206 -13.51 -3.49 -13.01
C GLU A 206 -13.40 -3.76 -11.53
N VAL A 207 -13.73 -2.75 -10.74
CA VAL A 207 -13.66 -2.78 -9.28
C VAL A 207 -14.99 -2.30 -8.70
N GLU A 208 -15.54 -3.05 -7.75
CA GLU A 208 -16.65 -2.62 -6.91
C GLU A 208 -16.19 -2.54 -5.46
N MET A 209 -16.19 -1.31 -4.92
CA MET A 209 -15.70 -1.01 -3.57
C MET A 209 -16.83 -0.61 -2.63
N PRO A 210 -16.74 -0.98 -1.34
CA PRO A 210 -17.67 -0.49 -0.33
C PRO A 210 -17.38 0.99 -0.03
N LEU A 211 -18.45 1.72 0.25
CA LEU A 211 -18.41 3.08 0.77
C LEU A 211 -18.88 3.12 2.22
N THR A 212 -18.53 4.19 2.93
CA THR A 212 -19.05 4.55 4.24
C THR A 212 -19.53 5.99 4.24
N ALA A 213 -20.23 6.43 5.29
CA ALA A 213 -20.56 7.84 5.45
C ALA A 213 -19.31 8.70 5.41
N ALA A 214 -19.35 9.81 4.68
CA ALA A 214 -18.27 10.77 4.69
C ALA A 214 -18.32 11.61 5.98
N TYR A 215 -17.15 11.83 6.59
CA TYR A 215 -17.01 12.69 7.75
C TYR A 215 -16.11 13.87 7.44
N ASP A 216 -16.33 14.96 8.18
CA ASP A 216 -15.36 16.05 8.25
C ASP A 216 -14.25 15.61 9.22
N TRP A 217 -13.07 15.35 8.67
CA TRP A 217 -11.91 14.91 9.42
C TRP A 217 -11.08 16.11 9.86
N ILE A 218 -10.81 16.20 11.16
CA ILE A 218 -9.97 17.23 11.76
C ILE A 218 -8.59 16.67 11.98
N ASP A 219 -7.60 17.35 11.44
CA ASP A 219 -6.18 17.02 11.61
C ASP A 219 -5.68 17.54 12.95
N VAL A 220 -5.10 16.67 13.76
CA VAL A 220 -4.55 16.99 15.08
C VAL A 220 -3.16 16.39 15.24
N ILE A 221 -2.25 17.11 15.90
CA ILE A 221 -0.95 16.60 16.32
C ILE A 221 -0.86 16.69 17.86
N VAL A 222 -0.56 15.55 18.48
CA VAL A 222 -0.33 15.45 19.92
C VAL A 222 1.16 15.24 20.17
N GLY A 223 1.76 16.02 21.07
CA GLY A 223 3.20 16.02 21.36
C GLY A 223 3.57 15.16 22.56
N PHE A 224 4.74 14.52 22.51
CA PHE A 224 5.31 13.67 23.56
C PHE A 224 6.82 13.89 23.67
N ASP A 225 7.36 13.72 24.90
CA ASP A 225 8.81 13.74 25.12
C ASP A 225 9.43 12.36 24.82
N ASP A 226 8.66 11.29 24.94
CA ASP A 226 9.07 9.90 24.73
C ASP A 226 8.21 9.24 23.63
N PHE A 227 8.84 8.42 22.77
CA PHE A 227 8.15 7.72 21.71
C PHE A 227 7.26 6.57 22.21
N VAL A 228 7.68 5.88 23.27
CA VAL A 228 6.89 4.77 23.82
C VAL A 228 5.62 5.30 24.49
N ASP A 229 5.66 6.50 25.05
CA ASP A 229 4.48 7.17 25.59
C ASP A 229 3.52 7.58 24.45
N ALA A 230 4.04 8.04 23.31
CA ALA A 230 3.24 8.27 22.10
C ALA A 230 2.59 6.96 21.62
N ALA A 231 3.32 5.83 21.64
CA ALA A 231 2.80 4.52 21.27
C ALA A 231 1.70 4.04 22.26
N ARG A 232 1.90 4.20 23.56
CA ARG A 232 0.86 3.90 24.59
C ARG A 232 -0.39 4.73 24.40
N TYR A 233 -0.22 6.02 24.17
CA TYR A 233 -1.32 6.94 23.87
C TYR A 233 -2.08 6.50 22.61
N GLY A 234 -1.37 6.23 21.52
CA GLY A 234 -1.96 5.77 20.27
C GLY A 234 -2.76 4.47 20.44
N ASN A 235 -2.20 3.49 21.16
CA ASN A 235 -2.90 2.24 21.48
C ASN A 235 -4.16 2.47 22.33
N ALA A 236 -4.11 3.36 23.32
CA ALA A 236 -5.25 3.69 24.16
C ALA A 236 -6.33 4.44 23.37
N LEU A 237 -5.95 5.37 22.48
CA LEU A 237 -6.87 6.11 21.61
C LEU A 237 -7.54 5.18 20.59
N ALA A 238 -6.77 4.31 19.92
CA ALA A 238 -7.29 3.39 18.91
C ALA A 238 -8.34 2.39 19.44
N ARG A 239 -8.42 2.24 20.76
CA ARG A 239 -9.41 1.38 21.46
C ARG A 239 -10.62 2.15 21.99
N GLN A 240 -10.77 3.44 21.66
CA GLN A 240 -11.91 4.25 22.10
C GLN A 240 -13.04 4.19 21.10
N ASP A 241 -14.05 3.34 21.30
CA ASP A 241 -15.20 3.21 20.39
C ASP A 241 -16.02 4.51 20.25
N GLY A 242 -16.00 5.36 21.27
CA GLY A 242 -16.70 6.66 21.28
C GLY A 242 -15.94 7.81 20.62
N ILE A 243 -14.71 7.57 20.11
CA ILE A 243 -13.88 8.58 19.45
C ILE A 243 -13.53 8.08 18.05
N LEU A 244 -14.30 8.50 17.06
CA LEU A 244 -14.07 8.07 15.69
C LEU A 244 -12.81 8.72 15.12
N THR A 245 -11.79 7.90 14.86
CA THR A 245 -10.53 8.31 14.20
C THR A 245 -10.35 7.58 12.87
N LYS A 246 -9.73 8.21 11.89
CA LYS A 246 -9.35 7.58 10.60
C LYS A 246 -7.87 7.26 10.51
N LEU A 247 -7.06 7.93 11.33
CA LEU A 247 -5.61 7.78 11.43
C LEU A 247 -5.16 8.00 12.88
N VAL A 248 -4.29 7.13 13.38
CA VAL A 248 -3.56 7.29 14.64
C VAL A 248 -2.13 6.79 14.39
N SER A 249 -1.18 7.73 14.29
CA SER A 249 0.18 7.45 13.82
C SER A 249 1.24 8.10 14.73
N PRO A 250 1.78 7.38 15.71
CA PRO A 250 2.93 7.80 16.50
C PRO A 250 4.24 7.81 15.70
N ILE A 251 5.02 8.88 15.83
CA ILE A 251 6.31 9.05 15.13
C ILE A 251 7.35 9.56 16.11
N ALA A 252 8.49 8.86 16.16
CA ALA A 252 9.59 9.17 17.06
C ALA A 252 10.38 10.41 16.63
N ALA A 253 10.89 11.14 17.63
CA ALA A 253 11.96 12.11 17.40
C ALA A 253 13.18 11.40 16.74
N PRO A 254 13.98 12.08 15.89
CA PRO A 254 13.85 13.50 15.53
C PRO A 254 12.93 13.77 14.32
N ALA A 255 12.32 12.73 13.72
CA ALA A 255 11.67 12.80 12.42
C ALA A 255 10.59 13.90 12.30
N PRO A 256 9.69 14.13 13.27
CA PRO A 256 8.68 15.16 13.11
C PRO A 256 9.29 16.55 12.89
N PHE A 257 10.23 16.98 13.73
CA PHE A 257 10.87 18.28 13.60
C PHE A 257 11.77 18.36 12.38
N ASP A 258 12.54 17.32 12.09
CA ASP A 258 13.53 17.34 11.00
C ASP A 258 12.90 17.19 9.62
N TYR A 259 11.80 16.44 9.47
CA TYR A 259 11.25 16.07 8.17
C TYR A 259 9.94 16.79 7.83
N PHE A 260 9.13 17.22 8.80
CA PHE A 260 7.85 17.90 8.55
C PHE A 260 8.00 19.40 8.43
N LYS A 261 8.80 19.86 7.49
CA LYS A 261 9.24 21.27 7.36
C LYS A 261 8.10 22.30 7.39
N ARG A 262 6.94 21.99 6.82
CA ARG A 262 5.80 22.92 6.83
C ARG A 262 5.07 22.98 8.17
N HIS A 263 5.15 21.88 8.98
CA HIS A 263 4.59 21.82 10.33
C HIS A 263 5.60 22.24 11.41
N GLN A 264 6.86 22.49 11.06
CA GLN A 264 7.96 22.70 12.02
C GLN A 264 7.68 23.81 13.03
N LYS A 265 6.89 24.85 12.65
CA LYS A 265 6.48 25.93 13.56
C LYS A 265 5.63 25.47 14.76
N PHE A 266 4.98 24.33 14.67
CA PHE A 266 4.20 23.72 15.76
C PHE A 266 4.98 22.67 16.55
N LEU A 267 6.16 22.29 16.07
CA LEU A 267 6.96 21.19 16.60
C LEU A 267 8.18 21.70 17.36
N ARG A 268 8.62 20.93 18.33
CA ARG A 268 9.84 21.18 19.10
C ARG A 268 10.90 20.13 18.73
N ALA A 269 12.17 20.56 18.64
CA ALA A 269 13.28 19.64 18.43
C ALA A 269 13.29 18.57 19.54
N GLY A 270 13.54 17.32 19.15
CA GLY A 270 13.54 16.17 20.08
C GLY A 270 12.14 15.71 20.52
N GLN A 271 11.07 16.25 19.95
CA GLN A 271 9.70 15.86 20.28
C GLN A 271 9.20 14.73 19.37
N SER A 272 8.68 13.69 19.99
CA SER A 272 7.86 12.67 19.32
C SER A 272 6.42 13.17 19.21
N VAL A 273 5.66 12.66 18.24
CA VAL A 273 4.27 13.07 18.01
C VAL A 273 3.35 11.88 17.79
N CYS A 274 2.04 12.09 17.96
CA CYS A 274 1.01 11.24 17.40
C CYS A 274 0.17 12.08 16.42
N LEU A 275 0.18 11.71 15.14
CA LEU A 275 -0.69 12.29 14.12
C LEU A 275 -2.06 11.64 14.22
N VAL A 276 -3.13 12.43 14.21
CA VAL A 276 -4.50 11.95 14.34
C VAL A 276 -5.41 12.63 13.32
N MET A 277 -6.26 11.83 12.67
CA MET A 277 -7.45 12.34 11.99
C MET A 277 -8.66 11.92 12.82
N VAL A 278 -9.36 12.89 13.42
CA VAL A 278 -10.55 12.66 14.24
C VAL A 278 -11.78 13.27 13.58
N ALA A 279 -12.92 12.57 13.63
CA ALA A 279 -14.17 13.11 13.08
C ALA A 279 -14.61 14.34 13.89
N ALA A 280 -15.11 15.38 13.21
CA ALA A 280 -15.47 16.67 13.84
C ALA A 280 -16.44 16.50 15.01
N HIS A 281 -17.42 15.58 14.91
CA HIS A 281 -18.37 15.31 15.99
C HIS A 281 -17.75 14.63 17.22
N ALA A 282 -16.56 14.01 17.09
CA ALA A 282 -15.84 13.34 18.18
C ALA A 282 -14.71 14.20 18.77
N LEU A 283 -14.48 15.42 18.24
CA LEU A 283 -13.35 16.26 18.64
C LEU A 283 -13.34 16.59 20.14
N ASP A 284 -14.46 16.98 20.72
CA ASP A 284 -14.55 17.30 22.15
C ASP A 284 -14.21 16.10 23.04
N ALA A 285 -14.72 14.91 22.69
CA ALA A 285 -14.41 13.67 23.38
C ALA A 285 -12.93 13.30 23.25
N PHE A 286 -12.35 13.49 22.07
CA PHE A 286 -10.92 13.32 21.82
C PHE A 286 -10.07 14.28 22.67
N LEU A 287 -10.39 15.56 22.72
CA LEU A 287 -9.67 16.56 23.50
C LEU A 287 -9.75 16.25 25.01
N ALA A 288 -10.93 15.82 25.49
CA ALA A 288 -11.11 15.39 26.88
C ALA A 288 -10.30 14.12 27.19
N PHE A 289 -10.27 13.15 26.27
CA PHE A 289 -9.44 11.94 26.40
C PHE A 289 -7.96 12.30 26.46
N THR A 290 -7.46 13.11 25.53
CA THR A 290 -6.05 13.55 25.45
C THR A 290 -5.60 14.21 26.76
N ARG A 291 -6.40 15.12 27.31
CA ARG A 291 -6.12 15.74 28.62
C ARG A 291 -6.06 14.72 29.76
N ARG A 292 -6.99 13.73 29.79
CA ARG A 292 -6.95 12.67 30.82
C ARG A 292 -5.72 11.78 30.73
N GLN A 293 -5.17 11.61 29.53
CA GLN A 293 -3.91 10.88 29.31
C GLN A 293 -2.67 11.72 29.64
N GLY A 294 -2.82 12.96 30.09
CA GLY A 294 -1.70 13.87 30.37
C GLY A 294 -0.94 14.35 29.14
N ALA A 295 -1.51 14.18 27.95
CA ALA A 295 -0.90 14.56 26.69
C ALA A 295 -1.32 15.97 26.24
N ALA A 296 -0.48 16.62 25.42
CA ALA A 296 -0.71 17.97 24.93
C ALA A 296 -0.97 17.98 23.40
N VAL A 297 -2.10 18.58 23.01
CA VAL A 297 -2.34 18.95 21.61
C VAL A 297 -1.43 20.13 21.25
N ILE A 298 -0.61 19.97 20.20
CA ILE A 298 0.33 20.99 19.72
C ILE A 298 -0.09 21.59 18.39
N PHE A 299 -1.01 20.94 17.68
CA PHE A 299 -1.68 21.45 16.49
C PHE A 299 -3.10 20.89 16.43
N ASP A 300 -4.07 21.74 16.11
CA ASP A 300 -5.48 21.41 15.92
C ASP A 300 -6.02 22.25 14.77
N ALA A 301 -6.37 21.60 13.65
CA ALA A 301 -6.84 22.27 12.45
C ALA A 301 -8.20 22.97 12.63
N ALA A 302 -9.01 22.59 13.62
CA ALA A 302 -10.29 23.24 13.90
C ALA A 302 -10.12 24.64 14.53
N THR A 303 -9.02 24.87 15.24
CA THR A 303 -8.73 26.13 15.93
C THR A 303 -7.59 26.93 15.30
N ALA A 304 -6.86 26.32 14.35
CA ALA A 304 -5.76 26.98 13.65
C ALA A 304 -6.26 28.14 12.78
N SER A 305 -5.48 29.20 12.69
CA SER A 305 -5.79 30.36 11.84
C SER A 305 -5.68 29.99 10.35
N ALA A 306 -6.36 30.74 9.48
CA ALA A 306 -6.24 30.57 8.03
C ALA A 306 -4.79 30.72 7.54
N ASP A 307 -4.00 31.59 8.17
CA ASP A 307 -2.57 31.76 7.86
C ASP A 307 -1.76 30.53 8.30
N ASP A 308 -2.12 29.90 9.40
CA ASP A 308 -1.49 28.66 9.87
C ASP A 308 -1.77 27.49 8.92
N LEU A 309 -2.96 27.41 8.39
CA LEU A 309 -3.37 26.34 7.47
C LEU A 309 -2.85 26.53 6.04
N LYS A 310 -2.45 27.76 5.68
CA LYS A 310 -2.04 28.08 4.31
C LYS A 310 -0.84 27.26 3.84
N GLY A 311 -1.10 26.37 2.85
CA GLY A 311 -0.08 25.52 2.25
C GLY A 311 0.44 24.42 3.19
N LEU A 312 -0.23 24.18 4.31
CA LEU A 312 0.05 23.07 5.19
C LEU A 312 -0.55 21.79 4.57
N PRO A 313 0.22 20.71 4.36
CA PRO A 313 -0.35 19.46 3.94
C PRO A 313 -1.15 18.83 5.09
N PRO A 314 -2.23 18.07 4.81
CA PRO A 314 -2.95 17.34 5.84
C PRO A 314 -2.04 16.30 6.52
N VAL A 315 -2.36 15.89 7.75
CA VAL A 315 -1.56 14.90 8.51
C VAL A 315 -1.48 13.55 7.79
N ALA A 316 -2.48 13.21 6.98
CA ALA A 316 -2.45 12.06 6.09
C ALA A 316 -1.23 12.05 5.14
N GLU A 317 -0.78 13.24 4.71
CA GLU A 317 0.41 13.44 3.88
C GLU A 317 1.74 13.36 4.67
N LEU A 318 1.68 13.12 5.97
CA LEU A 318 2.84 12.92 6.85
C LEU A 318 2.93 11.49 7.39
N SER A 319 1.93 10.65 7.13
CA SER A 319 1.80 9.29 7.66
C SER A 319 2.13 8.22 6.61
N TRP A 320 2.13 6.97 7.02
CA TRP A 320 2.44 5.82 6.17
C TRP A 320 3.76 6.05 5.41
N ASN A 321 3.86 5.61 4.16
CA ASN A 321 5.09 5.77 3.36
C ASN A 321 5.46 7.23 3.05
N HIS A 322 4.55 8.18 3.26
CA HIS A 322 4.87 9.60 3.11
C HIS A 322 5.79 10.14 4.21
N THR A 323 5.79 9.55 5.42
CA THR A 323 6.80 9.87 6.45
C THR A 323 8.21 9.58 5.91
N THR A 324 8.41 8.39 5.33
CA THR A 324 9.68 8.03 4.66
C THR A 324 10.01 8.96 3.50
N LEU A 325 9.01 9.33 2.67
CA LEU A 325 9.21 10.28 1.57
C LEU A 325 9.71 11.64 2.08
N ARG A 326 9.19 12.12 3.21
CA ARG A 326 9.67 13.37 3.83
C ARG A 326 11.12 13.24 4.27
N GLY A 327 11.50 12.11 4.87
CA GLY A 327 12.88 11.81 5.23
C GLY A 327 13.81 11.78 4.01
N LEU A 328 13.43 11.05 2.96
CA LEU A 328 14.19 10.93 1.70
C LEU A 328 14.44 12.26 0.98
N ARG A 329 13.54 13.23 1.13
CA ARG A 329 13.73 14.59 0.59
C ARG A 329 14.81 15.40 1.31
N ILE A 330 15.16 15.00 2.54
CA ILE A 330 16.19 15.66 3.37
C ILE A 330 17.49 14.88 3.30
N ASP A 331 17.43 13.55 3.44
CA ASP A 331 18.58 12.65 3.37
C ASP A 331 18.24 11.47 2.42
N PRO A 332 18.85 11.41 1.21
CA PRO A 332 18.62 10.33 0.25
C PRO A 332 19.09 8.94 0.74
N ALA A 333 19.83 8.85 1.85
CA ALA A 333 20.21 7.57 2.44
C ALA A 333 19.14 7.00 3.37
N ILE A 334 18.05 7.71 3.65
CA ILE A 334 16.92 7.19 4.42
C ILE A 334 16.24 6.07 3.64
N THR A 335 15.90 5.04 4.37
CA THR A 335 15.01 3.95 3.93
C THR A 335 14.11 3.55 5.09
N TYR A 336 13.35 2.47 4.95
CA TYR A 336 12.40 2.06 5.96
C TYR A 336 12.25 0.55 6.02
N LEU A 337 11.63 0.06 7.07
CA LEU A 337 11.11 -1.31 7.18
C LEU A 337 9.59 -1.26 7.25
N GLN A 338 8.94 -2.40 7.06
CA GLN A 338 7.54 -2.58 7.38
C GLN A 338 7.38 -3.75 8.34
N VAL A 339 6.96 -3.43 9.56
CA VAL A 339 6.96 -4.34 10.71
C VAL A 339 5.54 -4.58 11.17
N LEU A 340 5.18 -5.81 11.52
CA LEU A 340 4.00 -6.08 12.33
C LEU A 340 4.42 -6.20 13.80
N TYR A 341 3.75 -5.47 14.69
CA TYR A 341 3.86 -5.65 16.14
C TYR A 341 2.61 -6.42 16.61
N PRO A 342 2.71 -7.75 16.84
CA PRO A 342 1.53 -8.57 17.08
C PRO A 342 0.80 -8.25 18.37
N PHE A 343 -0.53 -8.33 18.33
CA PHE A 343 -1.37 -8.36 19.51
C PHE A 343 -1.09 -9.62 20.36
N PRO A 344 -1.17 -9.59 21.71
CA PRO A 344 -1.58 -8.45 22.55
C PRO A 344 -0.44 -7.55 23.05
N ASN A 345 0.81 -7.84 22.70
CA ASN A 345 2.00 -7.24 23.29
C ASN A 345 2.61 -6.12 22.41
N GLN A 346 1.85 -5.57 21.48
CA GLN A 346 2.34 -4.64 20.46
C GLN A 346 3.13 -3.44 21.02
N VAL A 347 2.66 -2.81 22.11
CA VAL A 347 3.33 -1.64 22.71
C VAL A 347 4.61 -2.05 23.43
N GLU A 348 4.61 -3.21 24.10
CA GLU A 348 5.80 -3.76 24.75
C GLU A 348 6.88 -4.09 23.71
N LEU A 349 6.48 -4.75 22.61
CA LEU A 349 7.38 -5.07 21.51
C LEU A 349 7.95 -3.81 20.83
N VAL A 350 7.13 -2.78 20.64
CA VAL A 350 7.59 -1.46 20.15
C VAL A 350 8.67 -0.91 21.07
N GLY A 351 8.43 -0.86 22.39
CA GLY A 351 9.41 -0.35 23.37
C GLY A 351 10.69 -1.17 23.38
N LYS A 352 10.58 -2.50 23.34
CA LYS A 352 11.72 -3.42 23.31
C LYS A 352 12.59 -3.20 22.07
N VAL A 353 11.99 -3.21 20.89
CA VAL A 353 12.71 -3.08 19.63
C VAL A 353 13.29 -1.67 19.47
N HIS A 354 12.54 -0.63 19.83
CA HIS A 354 13.04 0.75 19.78
C HIS A 354 14.30 0.95 20.64
N ALA A 355 14.37 0.31 21.81
CA ALA A 355 15.52 0.38 22.71
C ALA A 355 16.76 -0.34 22.17
N LEU A 356 16.61 -1.28 21.22
CA LEU A 356 17.76 -2.01 20.64
C LEU A 356 18.56 -1.18 19.62
N PHE A 357 17.96 -0.13 19.05
CA PHE A 357 18.56 0.65 17.96
C PHE A 357 18.54 2.17 18.25
N PRO A 358 19.11 2.63 19.38
CA PRO A 358 19.07 4.03 19.77
C PRO A 358 19.77 4.91 18.73
N GLY A 359 19.03 5.89 18.17
CA GLY A 359 19.55 6.84 17.17
C GLY A 359 19.74 6.25 15.77
N GLU A 360 19.58 4.95 15.56
CA GLU A 360 19.73 4.29 14.26
C GLU A 360 18.39 4.03 13.58
N VAL A 361 17.38 3.55 14.32
CA VAL A 361 16.05 3.27 13.82
C VAL A 361 15.05 4.24 14.47
N ILE A 362 14.44 5.06 13.63
CA ILE A 362 13.43 6.04 14.06
C ILE A 362 12.06 5.40 14.01
N GLY A 363 11.43 5.25 15.18
CA GLY A 363 10.11 4.63 15.30
C GLY A 363 9.02 5.40 14.55
N HIS A 364 8.17 4.68 13.84
CA HIS A 364 6.96 5.19 13.21
C HIS A 364 5.92 4.08 13.22
N LEU A 365 4.73 4.36 13.73
CA LEU A 365 3.65 3.40 13.88
C LEU A 365 2.39 3.87 13.17
N GLU A 366 1.59 2.89 12.73
CA GLU A 366 0.24 3.08 12.21
C GLU A 366 -0.69 2.12 12.93
N PHE A 367 -1.61 2.64 13.75
CA PHE A 367 -2.59 1.80 14.41
C PHE A 367 -3.67 1.34 13.44
N VAL A 368 -3.94 0.05 13.46
CA VAL A 368 -4.85 -0.63 12.52
C VAL A 368 -5.67 -1.70 13.26
N ARG A 369 -6.78 -2.10 12.67
CA ARG A 369 -7.38 -3.39 12.99
C ARG A 369 -6.69 -4.48 12.17
N PHE A 370 -6.33 -5.55 12.82
CA PHE A 370 -5.70 -6.70 12.19
C PHE A 370 -6.17 -7.95 12.90
N ASP A 371 -6.72 -8.90 12.16
CA ASP A 371 -7.28 -10.14 12.69
C ASP A 371 -8.35 -9.93 13.82
N GLY A 372 -9.12 -8.86 13.69
CA GLY A 372 -10.21 -8.51 14.63
C GLY A 372 -9.78 -7.65 15.81
N ASP A 373 -8.48 -7.48 16.07
CA ASP A 373 -7.94 -6.69 17.16
C ASP A 373 -7.28 -5.39 16.72
N VAL A 374 -7.07 -4.48 17.66
CA VAL A 374 -6.27 -3.28 17.45
C VAL A 374 -4.81 -3.61 17.69
N THR A 375 -3.99 -3.43 16.64
CA THR A 375 -2.55 -3.54 16.71
C THR A 375 -1.89 -2.39 15.98
N CYS A 376 -0.57 -2.45 15.73
CA CYS A 376 0.10 -1.47 14.90
C CYS A 376 1.07 -2.13 13.91
N PHE A 377 1.08 -1.58 12.71
CA PHE A 377 2.23 -1.72 11.81
C PHE A 377 3.26 -0.64 12.13
N GLY A 378 4.54 -0.98 12.03
CA GLY A 378 5.63 -0.02 12.03
C GLY A 378 6.12 0.23 10.61
N LEU A 379 6.39 1.49 10.32
CA LEU A 379 7.17 1.90 9.16
C LEU A 379 8.43 2.66 9.64
N PRO A 380 9.24 2.03 10.55
CA PRO A 380 10.40 2.72 11.11
C PRO A 380 11.37 3.11 10.00
N MET A 381 11.92 4.30 10.12
CA MET A 381 12.92 4.82 9.19
C MET A 381 14.32 4.55 9.73
N LEU A 382 15.25 4.30 8.82
CA LEU A 382 16.67 4.15 9.16
C LEU A 382 17.53 4.73 8.05
N ARG A 383 18.77 5.10 8.40
CA ARG A 383 19.77 5.48 7.43
C ARG A 383 20.46 4.23 6.89
N TYR A 384 20.31 3.95 5.61
CA TYR A 384 20.97 2.83 4.96
C TYR A 384 22.49 3.01 4.96
N THR A 385 23.20 1.99 5.37
CA THR A 385 24.66 1.91 5.32
C THR A 385 25.13 0.78 4.41
N THR A 386 24.81 -0.47 4.78
CA THR A 386 25.09 -1.66 3.98
C THR A 386 23.90 -2.61 3.99
N GLU A 387 23.86 -3.54 3.04
CA GLU A 387 22.82 -4.58 2.98
C GLU A 387 22.91 -5.54 4.18
N GLU A 388 24.14 -5.87 4.61
CA GLU A 388 24.37 -6.73 5.76
C GLU A 388 23.81 -6.12 7.06
N ARG A 389 23.99 -4.79 7.27
CA ARG A 389 23.44 -4.12 8.45
C ARG A 389 21.93 -4.07 8.40
N LEU A 390 21.35 -3.82 7.22
CA LEU A 390 19.91 -3.85 7.02
C LEU A 390 19.33 -5.24 7.33
N ASP A 391 19.95 -6.30 6.83
CA ASP A 391 19.55 -7.69 7.09
C ASP A 391 19.72 -8.06 8.58
N GLU A 392 20.72 -7.52 9.27
CA GLU A 392 20.87 -7.69 10.72
C GLU A 392 19.72 -7.04 11.47
N ILE A 393 19.35 -5.81 11.14
CA ILE A 393 18.21 -5.10 11.75
C ILE A 393 16.91 -5.89 11.52
N ILE A 394 16.69 -6.41 10.30
CA ILE A 394 15.54 -7.25 9.98
C ILE A 394 15.51 -8.51 10.86
N ARG A 395 16.63 -9.25 10.93
CA ARG A 395 16.72 -10.47 11.76
C ARG A 395 16.47 -10.20 13.24
N VAL A 396 16.93 -9.06 13.76
CA VAL A 396 16.68 -8.69 15.15
C VAL A 396 15.19 -8.42 15.40
N HIS A 397 14.48 -7.74 14.48
CA HIS A 397 13.03 -7.55 14.57
C HIS A 397 12.31 -8.90 14.59
N GLU A 398 12.59 -9.75 13.61
CA GLU A 398 11.97 -11.08 13.48
C GLU A 398 12.27 -11.99 14.68
N GLY A 399 13.53 -11.98 15.18
CA GLY A 399 13.94 -12.70 16.37
C GLY A 399 13.27 -12.22 17.67
N ASN A 400 12.72 -11.02 17.68
CA ASN A 400 11.91 -10.49 18.77
C ASN A 400 10.38 -10.69 18.56
N GLY A 401 9.98 -11.48 17.57
CA GLY A 401 8.57 -11.75 17.28
C GLY A 401 7.87 -10.63 16.52
N CYS A 402 8.62 -9.77 15.83
CA CYS A 402 8.11 -8.68 15.00
C CYS A 402 8.35 -8.99 13.51
N PRO A 403 7.43 -9.68 12.82
CA PRO A 403 7.60 -10.05 11.41
C PRO A 403 7.79 -8.83 10.50
N ILE A 404 8.69 -8.97 9.52
CA ILE A 404 8.97 -7.92 8.53
C ILE A 404 8.37 -8.29 7.18
N PHE A 405 7.58 -7.38 6.59
CA PHE A 405 7.26 -7.34 5.16
C PHE A 405 8.40 -6.61 4.47
N ASN A 406 9.34 -7.34 3.91
CA ASN A 406 10.60 -6.73 3.51
C ASN A 406 10.45 -5.79 2.30
N PRO A 407 10.51 -4.46 2.47
CA PRO A 407 10.36 -3.50 1.36
C PRO A 407 11.59 -3.44 0.45
N HIS A 408 12.59 -4.28 0.71
CA HIS A 408 13.82 -4.41 -0.07
C HIS A 408 13.83 -5.66 -0.94
N ARG A 409 12.67 -6.32 -1.07
CA ARG A 409 12.43 -7.51 -1.90
C ARG A 409 11.20 -7.27 -2.78
N TYR A 410 11.27 -7.69 -4.04
CA TYR A 410 10.22 -7.46 -5.03
C TYR A 410 9.31 -8.69 -5.26
N THR A 411 9.56 -9.79 -4.57
CA THR A 411 8.73 -10.99 -4.64
C THR A 411 7.63 -10.97 -3.61
N LEU A 412 6.56 -11.71 -3.85
CA LEU A 412 5.44 -11.82 -2.91
C LEU A 412 5.85 -12.51 -1.60
N GLU A 413 6.66 -13.56 -1.70
CA GLU A 413 7.06 -14.40 -0.57
C GLU A 413 8.05 -13.72 0.38
N GLU A 414 8.93 -12.89 -0.16
CA GLU A 414 9.95 -12.21 0.66
C GLU A 414 9.50 -10.81 1.09
N GLY A 415 8.76 -10.12 0.23
CA GLY A 415 8.36 -8.72 0.39
C GLY A 415 6.91 -8.56 0.86
N GLY A 416 6.01 -8.46 -0.10
CA GLY A 416 4.65 -7.97 0.11
C GLY A 416 3.78 -8.78 1.06
N MET A 417 3.71 -10.11 0.87
CA MET A 417 2.90 -11.00 1.72
C MET A 417 3.72 -11.80 2.71
N LYS A 418 5.04 -11.76 2.59
CA LYS A 418 6.00 -12.56 3.35
C LYS A 418 5.90 -14.06 3.07
N GLN A 419 4.86 -14.50 2.38
CA GLN A 419 4.59 -15.90 2.06
C GLN A 419 3.65 -15.99 0.86
N THR A 420 3.84 -17.01 -0.02
CA THR A 420 2.89 -17.25 -1.10
C THR A 420 1.61 -17.85 -0.54
N ASP A 421 0.49 -17.34 -1.03
CA ASP A 421 -0.84 -17.87 -0.81
C ASP A 421 -1.07 -19.06 -1.75
N ALA A 422 -1.33 -20.27 -1.19
CA ALA A 422 -1.59 -21.47 -1.99
C ALA A 422 -2.80 -21.29 -2.93
N VAL A 423 -3.82 -20.53 -2.52
CA VAL A 423 -4.99 -20.20 -3.35
C VAL A 423 -4.55 -19.38 -4.55
N GLN A 424 -3.67 -18.39 -4.35
CA GLN A 424 -3.13 -17.58 -5.43
C GLN A 424 -2.29 -18.39 -6.40
N LEU A 425 -1.44 -19.31 -5.91
CA LEU A 425 -0.64 -20.19 -6.79
C LEU A 425 -1.52 -21.15 -7.60
N ALA A 426 -2.54 -21.75 -6.99
CA ALA A 426 -3.49 -22.58 -7.71
C ALA A 426 -4.21 -21.81 -8.81
N PHE A 427 -4.66 -20.59 -8.49
CA PHE A 427 -5.31 -19.74 -9.46
C PHE A 427 -4.35 -19.22 -10.54
N LYS A 428 -3.08 -18.96 -10.22
CA LYS A 428 -2.04 -18.64 -11.21
C LYS A 428 -1.93 -19.74 -12.27
N LYS A 429 -1.88 -21.01 -11.84
CA LYS A 429 -1.82 -22.18 -12.75
C LYS A 429 -3.04 -22.26 -13.66
N GLU A 430 -4.22 -21.88 -13.17
CA GLU A 430 -5.46 -21.84 -13.94
C GLU A 430 -5.51 -20.64 -14.90
N ALA A 431 -5.26 -19.43 -14.39
CA ALA A 431 -5.54 -18.17 -15.09
C ALA A 431 -4.37 -17.68 -15.97
N ASP A 432 -3.18 -18.22 -15.79
CA ASP A 432 -1.97 -17.87 -16.56
C ASP A 432 -1.05 -19.08 -16.73
N PRO A 433 -1.48 -20.10 -17.47
CA PRO A 433 -0.77 -21.39 -17.56
C PRO A 433 0.63 -21.30 -18.18
N LYS A 434 0.98 -20.21 -18.87
CA LYS A 434 2.32 -19.97 -19.40
C LYS A 434 3.20 -19.08 -18.48
N GLY A 435 2.66 -18.54 -17.39
CA GLY A 435 3.38 -17.67 -16.46
C GLY A 435 3.81 -16.34 -17.08
N LEU A 436 3.01 -15.77 -17.99
CA LEU A 436 3.33 -14.54 -18.71
C LEU A 436 2.93 -13.25 -17.96
N LEU A 437 2.09 -13.35 -16.93
CA LEU A 437 1.71 -12.19 -16.11
C LEU A 437 2.76 -11.92 -15.04
N ASN A 438 3.37 -10.76 -15.12
CA ASN A 438 4.35 -10.20 -14.20
C ASN A 438 5.40 -11.23 -13.71
N PRO A 439 6.14 -11.89 -14.62
CA PRO A 439 7.08 -12.95 -14.27
C PRO A 439 8.16 -12.47 -13.30
N GLY A 440 8.64 -13.39 -12.45
CA GLY A 440 9.68 -13.12 -11.45
C GLY A 440 9.16 -12.54 -10.12
N LYS A 441 7.83 -12.38 -9.94
CA LYS A 441 7.24 -11.85 -8.68
C LYS A 441 6.75 -12.92 -7.72
N MET A 442 6.57 -14.16 -8.18
CA MET A 442 6.06 -15.28 -7.38
C MET A 442 7.09 -16.41 -7.39
N ILE A 443 7.85 -16.57 -6.31
CA ILE A 443 8.90 -17.59 -6.20
C ILE A 443 8.30 -18.99 -6.31
N ALA A 444 7.15 -19.22 -5.69
CA ALA A 444 6.46 -20.50 -5.74
C ALA A 444 6.03 -20.94 -7.16
N TRP A 445 5.84 -19.98 -8.08
CA TRP A 445 5.62 -20.29 -9.50
C TRP A 445 6.93 -20.60 -10.22
N GLU A 446 7.98 -19.80 -9.96
CA GLU A 446 9.28 -19.92 -10.64
C GLU A 446 10.07 -21.17 -10.17
N ASN A 447 9.86 -21.61 -8.93
CA ASN A 447 10.52 -22.75 -8.32
C ASN A 447 9.51 -23.86 -7.99
N PRO A 448 9.47 -24.97 -8.78
CA PRO A 448 8.56 -26.09 -8.54
C PRO A 448 8.79 -26.80 -7.19
N ASP A 449 9.99 -26.68 -6.64
CA ASP A 449 10.39 -27.30 -5.36
C ASP A 449 10.21 -26.32 -4.19
N PHE A 450 9.43 -25.24 -4.37
CA PHE A 450 9.19 -24.25 -3.30
C PHE A 450 8.46 -24.93 -2.13
N ASP A 451 9.08 -24.82 -0.96
CA ASP A 451 8.51 -25.35 0.27
C ASP A 451 7.56 -24.32 0.89
N PHE A 452 6.28 -24.69 0.99
CA PHE A 452 5.25 -23.90 1.68
C PHE A 452 5.29 -24.06 3.20
N GLU A 453 5.99 -25.07 3.74
CA GLU A 453 6.19 -25.30 5.17
C GLU A 453 7.25 -24.36 5.73
N THR A 454 7.02 -23.05 5.60
CA THR A 454 7.93 -22.08 6.15
C THR A 454 7.62 -21.83 7.62
N SER A 455 8.64 -21.55 8.44
CA SER A 455 8.47 -21.13 9.82
C SER A 455 7.95 -19.68 9.96
N LYS A 456 7.62 -19.02 8.85
CA LYS A 456 7.13 -17.64 8.83
C LYS A 456 5.65 -17.60 9.20
N PRO A 457 5.24 -16.66 10.06
CA PRO A 457 3.83 -16.54 10.45
C PRO A 457 2.98 -16.10 9.27
N PHE A 458 1.75 -16.62 9.18
CA PHE A 458 0.75 -16.13 8.25
C PHE A 458 0.28 -14.74 8.69
N LEU A 459 0.18 -13.81 7.74
CA LEU A 459 -0.12 -12.42 8.01
C LEU A 459 -1.58 -12.06 7.75
N PHE A 460 -2.28 -12.91 7.00
CA PHE A 460 -3.69 -12.70 6.65
C PHE A 460 -4.47 -14.01 6.85
N ARG A 461 -5.74 -13.87 7.24
CA ARG A 461 -6.67 -15.02 7.23
C ARG A 461 -6.74 -15.59 5.82
N GLY A 462 -6.83 -16.91 5.72
CA GLY A 462 -6.84 -17.63 4.44
C GLY A 462 -5.46 -17.88 3.82
N LEU A 463 -4.37 -17.43 4.45
CA LEU A 463 -3.02 -17.89 4.15
C LEU A 463 -2.66 -19.15 4.94
N GLU A 464 -3.63 -19.93 5.32
CA GLU A 464 -3.44 -21.18 6.05
C GLU A 464 -2.83 -22.23 5.12
N GLN A 465 -1.95 -23.06 5.66
CA GLN A 465 -1.44 -24.21 4.95
C GLN A 465 -2.61 -25.14 4.63
N VAL A 466 -2.78 -25.40 3.36
CA VAL A 466 -3.65 -26.52 2.96
C VAL A 466 -2.81 -27.78 3.19
N GLY A 467 -3.08 -28.45 4.33
CA GLY A 467 -2.48 -29.72 4.69
C GLY A 467 -2.87 -30.85 3.73
#